data_f6c2600c8c2a826b8607949ca4fe80ec
#
_entry.id   f6c2600c8c2a826b8607949ca4fe80ec
#
_cell.length_a   1.000
_cell.length_b   1.000
_cell.length_c   1.000
_cell.angle_alpha   90.00
_cell.angle_beta   90.00
_cell.angle_gamma   90.00
#
_symmetry.space_group_name_H-M   'P 1'
#
loop_
_entity.id
_entity.type
_entity.pdbx_description
1 polymer ?
#
loop_
_entity_poly.entity_id
_entity_poly.type
_entity_poly.pdbx_seq_one_letter_code
_entity_poly.pdbx_strand_id
1 'polypeptide(L)'
;MSRTATPRRRGRGAQQDGPRATFRQLLPFLFEHKRTLVVVAVLSVVGAATSLAQPLLVGQVIEAVQSQRGLGILVWVLVGLVVVSSVISGYQHYLLQRTGTAVVLSSRRKLIARILHLPISEFDARRTGDLVSRVGTDTTLLYAVLTQGLADAVGSAILFLGALIAMLIIDPILLLLIVVVIGVSVVVVTILSGRIRTASTAQQEKVGELASGVERAVGSIRTIRASGATERETTAVSELATDAYGLGVKIAKISSLVVPIAGIALQLSLLVVLGVGGFRVAAGAITIASLITFIMFLFMLVMPLASTFGAITSVNQALGALGRIQEVLDLPTEEQDDAVAAASISRSGSDVDAPAVEFRDVRFQYPENVVAARQAAALAAHTLLADAHLERADDAGTPAPAREVLRGVSFAVPRGARVALVGPSGAGKSTILSLLERFYDPTGGSIRLHGHDARTYPRDELRAHFGYVEQDAPTLAGTLADNLRLAAPAASDADCERVLHAVNLGDVLERSPLGLEAPVGEDGVMLSGGERQRLAIARALLTEAPILLLDESTSSLDGVNERRMREAIDAVSSDRTLIVIAHRLSTVVDSDLIIVLQDGAVVGQGTHTELVESTPLYRDLARHQLLA
;
A
#
# COMPACT_ATOMS: atom_id res chain seq x y z
N MET A 1 37.10 -43.09 6.83
CA MET A 1 35.85 -42.70 7.51
C MET A 1 35.95 -41.25 7.87
N SER A 2 35.50 -40.40 6.97
CA SER A 2 35.44 -38.94 7.19
C SER A 2 33.98 -38.53 6.99
N ARG A 3 33.34 -38.08 8.08
CA ARG A 3 31.95 -37.60 8.08
C ARG A 3 31.94 -36.16 7.51
N THR A 4 31.43 -35.98 6.31
CA THR A 4 31.10 -34.71 5.71
C THR A 4 29.90 -34.11 6.45
N ALA A 5 30.12 -33.02 7.18
CA ALA A 5 29.09 -32.23 7.81
C ALA A 5 28.37 -31.41 6.73
N THR A 6 27.08 -31.66 6.54
CA THR A 6 26.17 -30.88 5.74
C THR A 6 26.06 -29.46 6.31
N PRO A 7 26.21 -28.39 5.51
CA PRO A 7 26.01 -27.02 5.99
C PRO A 7 24.53 -26.82 6.30
N ARG A 8 24.21 -26.44 7.55
CA ARG A 8 22.89 -25.95 7.96
C ARG A 8 22.51 -24.76 7.08
N ARG A 9 21.50 -24.92 6.22
CA ARG A 9 20.80 -23.81 5.59
C ARG A 9 20.38 -22.83 6.69
N ARG A 10 21.03 -21.68 6.77
CA ARG A 10 20.56 -20.53 7.53
C ARG A 10 19.20 -20.16 6.92
N GLY A 11 18.15 -20.17 7.74
CA GLY A 11 16.81 -19.80 7.34
C GLY A 11 16.84 -18.43 6.64
N ARG A 12 16.28 -18.39 5.43
CA ARG A 12 15.85 -17.17 4.75
C ARG A 12 15.02 -16.39 5.74
N GLY A 13 15.33 -15.11 5.86
CA GLY A 13 14.70 -14.21 6.80
C GLY A 13 13.19 -14.34 6.75
N ALA A 14 12.60 -14.58 7.91
CA ALA A 14 11.19 -14.35 8.14
C ALA A 14 10.88 -12.95 7.56
N GLN A 15 9.95 -12.87 6.63
CA GLN A 15 9.27 -11.63 6.35
C GLN A 15 8.90 -11.08 7.73
N GLN A 16 9.54 -10.00 8.14
CA GLN A 16 9.21 -9.33 9.39
C GLN A 16 7.74 -8.96 9.26
N ASP A 17 6.89 -9.70 10.00
CA ASP A 17 5.54 -9.21 10.30
C ASP A 17 5.73 -7.77 10.73
N GLY A 18 5.29 -6.81 9.92
CA GLY A 18 5.39 -5.39 10.23
C GLY A 18 4.84 -5.12 11.63
N PRO A 19 5.16 -4.01 12.27
CA PRO A 19 4.79 -3.72 13.65
C PRO A 19 3.28 -3.93 13.81
N ARG A 20 2.88 -4.92 14.60
CA ARG A 20 1.46 -5.16 14.89
C ARG A 20 0.98 -4.04 15.79
N ALA A 21 -0.04 -3.32 15.34
CA ALA A 21 -0.68 -2.32 16.19
C ALA A 21 -1.26 -3.00 17.45
N THR A 22 -1.22 -2.28 18.55
CA THR A 22 -1.89 -2.69 19.78
C THR A 22 -3.37 -2.35 19.71
N PHE A 23 -4.21 -3.09 20.43
CA PHE A 23 -5.65 -2.78 20.54
C PHE A 23 -5.90 -1.33 20.98
N ARG A 24 -5.00 -0.76 21.79
CA ARG A 24 -5.08 0.64 22.24
C ARG A 24 -4.99 1.64 21.08
N GLN A 25 -4.26 1.31 20.03
CA GLN A 25 -4.12 2.15 18.84
C GLN A 25 -5.35 2.07 17.90
N LEU A 26 -6.18 1.03 18.05
CA LEU A 26 -7.45 0.92 17.35
C LEU A 26 -8.53 1.84 17.98
N LEU A 27 -8.45 2.10 19.29
CA LEU A 27 -9.46 2.85 20.02
C LEU A 27 -9.74 4.26 19.44
N PRO A 28 -8.77 5.07 19.02
CA PRO A 28 -9.06 6.38 18.43
C PRO A 28 -9.96 6.31 17.21
N PHE A 29 -9.77 5.32 16.33
CA PHE A 29 -10.61 5.12 15.15
C PHE A 29 -12.04 4.69 15.52
N LEU A 30 -12.19 3.91 16.58
CA LEU A 30 -13.48 3.52 17.11
C LEU A 30 -14.21 4.70 17.77
N PHE A 31 -13.50 5.50 18.57
CA PHE A 31 -14.08 6.61 19.31
C PHE A 31 -14.44 7.83 18.47
N GLU A 32 -14.03 7.91 17.20
CA GLU A 32 -14.60 8.89 16.26
C GLU A 32 -16.14 8.81 16.20
N HIS A 33 -16.71 7.61 16.44
CA HIS A 33 -18.14 7.35 16.39
C HIS A 33 -18.73 6.89 17.74
N LYS A 34 -18.21 7.42 18.87
CA LYS A 34 -18.58 7.02 20.23
C LYS A 34 -20.09 6.99 20.51
N ARG A 35 -20.87 7.93 19.95
CA ARG A 35 -22.33 7.98 20.13
C ARG A 35 -23.00 6.73 19.54
N THR A 36 -22.62 6.34 18.35
CA THR A 36 -23.17 5.15 17.68
C THR A 36 -22.75 3.87 18.41
N LEU A 37 -21.49 3.79 18.88
CA LEU A 37 -21.01 2.64 19.64
C LEU A 37 -21.76 2.48 20.98
N VAL A 38 -22.09 3.57 21.68
CA VAL A 38 -22.92 3.52 22.90
C VAL A 38 -24.32 3.00 22.59
N VAL A 39 -24.95 3.49 21.49
CA VAL A 39 -26.27 2.98 21.07
C VAL A 39 -26.20 1.49 20.75
N VAL A 40 -25.18 1.06 20.02
CA VAL A 40 -24.96 -0.37 19.71
C VAL A 40 -24.75 -1.19 20.97
N ALA A 41 -23.97 -0.71 21.94
CA ALA A 41 -23.77 -1.40 23.22
C ALA A 41 -25.10 -1.55 24.00
N VAL A 42 -25.91 -0.49 24.05
CA VAL A 42 -27.25 -0.55 24.69
C VAL A 42 -28.16 -1.55 23.96
N LEU A 43 -28.19 -1.50 22.62
CA LEU A 43 -28.98 -2.45 21.81
C LEU A 43 -28.47 -3.89 21.99
N SER A 44 -27.16 -4.11 22.14
CA SER A 44 -26.59 -5.44 22.43
C SER A 44 -27.09 -5.97 23.78
N VAL A 45 -27.12 -5.15 24.82
CA VAL A 45 -27.62 -5.53 26.15
C VAL A 45 -29.11 -5.83 26.09
N VAL A 46 -29.92 -4.96 25.48
CA VAL A 46 -31.38 -5.16 25.34
C VAL A 46 -31.68 -6.39 24.48
N GLY A 47 -30.95 -6.55 23.35
CA GLY A 47 -31.09 -7.72 22.49
C GLY A 47 -30.74 -9.03 23.19
N ALA A 48 -29.68 -9.05 23.99
CA ALA A 48 -29.30 -10.20 24.79
C ALA A 48 -30.33 -10.50 25.87
N ALA A 49 -30.85 -9.49 26.57
CA ALA A 49 -31.90 -9.66 27.58
C ALA A 49 -33.21 -10.21 26.98
N THR A 50 -33.63 -9.69 25.81
CA THR A 50 -34.81 -10.20 25.09
C THR A 50 -34.60 -11.63 24.60
N SER A 51 -33.39 -11.99 24.13
CA SER A 51 -33.09 -13.36 23.72
C SER A 51 -33.04 -14.34 24.90
N LEU A 52 -32.48 -13.94 26.04
CA LEU A 52 -32.46 -14.77 27.27
C LEU A 52 -33.85 -14.95 27.89
N ALA A 53 -34.75 -13.98 27.72
CA ALA A 53 -36.14 -14.09 28.20
C ALA A 53 -36.96 -15.12 27.41
N GLN A 54 -36.64 -15.42 26.15
CA GLN A 54 -37.40 -16.36 25.32
C GLN A 54 -37.45 -17.77 25.90
N PRO A 55 -36.35 -18.46 26.28
CA PRO A 55 -36.42 -19.78 26.90
C PRO A 55 -37.18 -19.78 28.22
N LEU A 56 -37.07 -18.73 29.03
CA LEU A 56 -37.78 -18.61 30.30
C LEU A 56 -39.28 -18.50 30.08
N LEU A 57 -39.72 -17.70 29.10
CA LEU A 57 -41.14 -17.60 28.75
C LEU A 57 -41.70 -18.91 28.17
N VAL A 58 -40.90 -19.63 27.36
CA VAL A 58 -41.28 -20.96 26.87
C VAL A 58 -41.51 -21.91 28.07
N GLY A 59 -40.64 -21.89 29.08
CA GLY A 59 -40.82 -22.64 30.32
C GLY A 59 -42.13 -22.32 31.01
N GLN A 60 -42.47 -21.03 31.15
CA GLN A 60 -43.74 -20.59 31.73
C GLN A 60 -44.97 -21.03 30.90
N VAL A 61 -44.88 -21.00 29.56
CA VAL A 61 -45.93 -21.50 28.68
C VAL A 61 -46.15 -22.99 28.89
N ILE A 62 -45.09 -23.79 29.02
CA ILE A 62 -45.18 -25.23 29.28
C ILE A 62 -45.83 -25.50 30.64
N GLU A 63 -45.45 -24.75 31.67
CA GLU A 63 -46.00 -24.88 33.00
C GLU A 63 -47.51 -24.50 33.04
N ALA A 64 -47.90 -23.44 32.29
CA ALA A 64 -49.30 -23.04 32.13
C ALA A 64 -50.10 -24.11 31.41
N VAL A 65 -49.57 -24.76 30.37
CA VAL A 65 -50.21 -25.91 29.69
C VAL A 65 -50.41 -27.08 30.67
N GLN A 66 -49.38 -27.45 31.42
CA GLN A 66 -49.43 -28.55 32.37
C GLN A 66 -50.44 -28.29 33.48
N SER A 67 -50.57 -27.05 33.94
CA SER A 67 -51.52 -26.64 34.96
C SER A 67 -52.94 -26.32 34.43
N GLN A 68 -53.18 -26.57 33.13
CA GLN A 68 -54.46 -26.26 32.44
C GLN A 68 -54.88 -24.78 32.55
N ARG A 69 -53.93 -23.87 32.72
CA ARG A 69 -54.17 -22.42 32.73
C ARG A 69 -54.23 -21.88 31.30
N GLY A 70 -55.06 -20.88 31.08
CA GLY A 70 -55.17 -20.25 29.74
C GLY A 70 -53.91 -19.63 29.29
N LEU A 71 -53.45 -19.93 28.05
CA LEU A 71 -52.20 -19.46 27.43
C LEU A 71 -52.23 -17.99 26.98
N GLY A 72 -53.44 -17.45 26.79
CA GLY A 72 -53.81 -16.11 26.33
C GLY A 72 -52.63 -15.15 25.97
N ILE A 73 -52.21 -14.39 26.95
CA ILE A 73 -51.22 -13.31 26.72
C ILE A 73 -49.79 -13.81 26.57
N LEU A 74 -49.40 -14.97 27.15
CA LEU A 74 -48.02 -15.47 27.14
C LEU A 74 -47.50 -15.77 25.72
N VAL A 75 -48.36 -16.32 24.87
CA VAL A 75 -48.01 -16.63 23.47
C VAL A 75 -47.77 -15.34 22.69
N TRP A 76 -48.63 -14.34 22.86
CA TRP A 76 -48.47 -13.04 22.19
C TRP A 76 -47.25 -12.27 22.68
N VAL A 77 -46.93 -12.37 23.99
CA VAL A 77 -45.68 -11.79 24.54
C VAL A 77 -44.46 -12.48 23.94
N LEU A 78 -44.45 -13.80 23.79
CA LEU A 78 -43.37 -14.55 23.17
C LEU A 78 -43.18 -14.14 21.70
N VAL A 79 -44.27 -14.08 20.92
CA VAL A 79 -44.21 -13.63 19.52
C VAL A 79 -43.71 -12.19 19.42
N GLY A 80 -44.25 -11.30 20.28
CA GLY A 80 -43.79 -9.91 20.35
C GLY A 80 -42.31 -9.79 20.67
N LEU A 81 -41.81 -10.60 21.62
CA LEU A 81 -40.40 -10.61 22.00
C LEU A 81 -39.49 -11.08 20.87
N VAL A 82 -39.91 -12.08 20.08
CA VAL A 82 -39.15 -12.54 18.88
C VAL A 82 -39.09 -11.43 17.83
N VAL A 83 -40.23 -10.76 17.57
CA VAL A 83 -40.26 -9.65 16.59
C VAL A 83 -39.37 -8.49 17.06
N VAL A 84 -39.50 -8.08 18.33
CA VAL A 84 -38.67 -7.00 18.91
C VAL A 84 -37.18 -7.34 18.86
N SER A 85 -36.81 -8.57 19.25
CA SER A 85 -35.44 -9.05 19.19
C SER A 85 -34.88 -9.00 17.76
N SER A 86 -35.70 -9.41 16.76
CA SER A 86 -35.27 -9.38 15.34
C SER A 86 -35.10 -7.95 14.83
N VAL A 87 -35.98 -7.02 15.20
CA VAL A 87 -35.87 -5.59 14.83
C VAL A 87 -34.63 -4.97 15.47
N ILE A 88 -34.40 -5.23 16.77
CA ILE A 88 -33.19 -4.74 17.48
C ILE A 88 -31.92 -5.26 16.78
N SER A 89 -31.86 -6.55 16.49
CA SER A 89 -30.71 -7.18 15.81
C SER A 89 -30.48 -6.58 14.43
N GLY A 90 -31.55 -6.40 13.63
CA GLY A 90 -31.46 -5.78 12.31
C GLY A 90 -30.95 -4.33 12.37
N TYR A 91 -31.48 -3.53 13.29
CA TYR A 91 -31.07 -2.14 13.47
C TYR A 91 -29.62 -2.02 13.99
N GLN A 92 -29.26 -2.87 14.95
CA GLN A 92 -27.89 -2.98 15.46
C GLN A 92 -26.90 -3.31 14.32
N HIS A 93 -27.21 -4.31 13.51
CA HIS A 93 -26.37 -4.70 12.36
C HIS A 93 -26.22 -3.56 11.35
N TYR A 94 -27.32 -2.85 11.05
CA TYR A 94 -27.27 -1.65 10.20
C TYR A 94 -26.32 -0.57 10.75
N LEU A 95 -26.45 -0.23 12.06
CA LEU A 95 -25.60 0.77 12.69
C LEU A 95 -24.11 0.38 12.64
N LEU A 96 -23.81 -0.89 12.86
CA LEU A 96 -22.45 -1.41 12.81
C LEU A 96 -21.86 -1.33 11.40
N GLN A 97 -22.61 -1.76 10.39
CA GLN A 97 -22.16 -1.68 8.99
C GLN A 97 -21.94 -0.21 8.57
N ARG A 98 -22.88 0.67 8.90
CA ARG A 98 -22.75 2.10 8.63
C ARG A 98 -21.52 2.71 9.31
N THR A 99 -21.27 2.36 10.56
CA THR A 99 -20.09 2.86 11.29
C THR A 99 -18.79 2.29 10.72
N GLY A 100 -18.79 1.00 10.37
CA GLY A 100 -17.65 0.36 9.72
C GLY A 100 -17.28 1.03 8.41
N THR A 101 -18.24 1.32 7.54
CA THR A 101 -17.98 2.04 6.27
C THR A 101 -17.50 3.47 6.51
N ALA A 102 -17.99 4.15 7.57
CA ALA A 102 -17.52 5.51 7.92
C ALA A 102 -16.07 5.50 8.41
N VAL A 103 -15.66 4.52 9.20
CA VAL A 103 -14.25 4.35 9.65
C VAL A 103 -13.33 4.05 8.46
N VAL A 104 -13.76 3.21 7.51
CA VAL A 104 -13.01 2.96 6.28
C VAL A 104 -12.81 4.24 5.47
N LEU A 105 -13.87 5.03 5.28
CA LEU A 105 -13.79 6.31 4.57
C LEU A 105 -12.82 7.28 5.26
N SER A 106 -12.93 7.43 6.58
CA SER A 106 -12.03 8.29 7.37
C SER A 106 -10.57 7.85 7.24
N SER A 107 -10.31 6.54 7.36
CA SER A 107 -8.96 5.96 7.23
C SER A 107 -8.38 6.16 5.83
N ARG A 108 -9.19 5.93 4.77
CA ARG A 108 -8.76 6.16 3.39
C ARG A 108 -8.41 7.62 3.13
N ARG A 109 -9.25 8.57 3.58
CA ARG A 109 -8.97 10.00 3.42
C ARG A 109 -7.66 10.40 4.10
N LYS A 110 -7.42 9.93 5.34
CA LYS A 110 -6.18 10.20 6.08
C LYS A 110 -4.96 9.62 5.35
N LEU A 111 -5.07 8.36 4.87
CA LEU A 111 -4.00 7.71 4.13
C LEU A 111 -3.69 8.40 2.79
N ILE A 112 -4.71 8.70 1.99
CA ILE A 112 -4.54 9.39 0.70
C ILE A 112 -3.87 10.74 0.93
N ALA A 113 -4.36 11.53 1.89
CA ALA A 113 -3.75 12.81 2.23
C ALA A 113 -2.30 12.64 2.66
N ARG A 114 -1.98 11.63 3.51
CA ARG A 114 -0.60 11.38 3.95
C ARG A 114 0.28 10.92 2.79
N ILE A 115 -0.16 9.96 1.98
CA ILE A 115 0.63 9.41 0.87
C ILE A 115 1.00 10.51 -0.12
N LEU A 116 0.07 11.37 -0.51
CA LEU A 116 0.34 12.44 -1.49
C LEU A 116 1.29 13.53 -0.95
N HIS A 117 1.54 13.59 0.36
CA HIS A 117 2.48 14.51 0.99
C HIS A 117 3.74 13.82 1.53
N LEU A 118 3.98 12.54 1.19
CA LEU A 118 5.22 11.86 1.56
C LEU A 118 6.39 12.40 0.73
N PRO A 119 7.61 12.45 1.30
CA PRO A 119 8.82 12.77 0.54
C PRO A 119 9.08 11.71 -0.53
N ILE A 120 9.68 12.11 -1.65
CA ILE A 120 10.00 11.23 -2.78
C ILE A 120 10.86 10.02 -2.35
N SER A 121 11.71 10.18 -1.34
CA SER A 121 12.51 9.10 -0.77
C SER A 121 11.68 7.89 -0.30
N GLU A 122 10.43 8.10 0.12
CA GLU A 122 9.54 7.01 0.53
C GLU A 122 8.95 6.27 -0.68
N PHE A 123 8.74 6.96 -1.80
CA PHE A 123 8.33 6.32 -3.07
C PHE A 123 9.49 5.54 -3.69
N ASP A 124 10.72 6.09 -3.64
CA ASP A 124 11.92 5.41 -4.13
C ASP A 124 12.29 4.18 -3.29
N ALA A 125 11.90 4.15 -2.01
CA ALA A 125 12.17 3.05 -1.09
C ALA A 125 11.09 1.96 -1.09
N ARG A 126 9.87 2.24 -1.58
CA ARG A 126 8.71 1.34 -1.48
C ARG A 126 8.11 1.03 -2.86
N ARG A 127 7.49 -0.14 -2.97
CA ARG A 127 6.73 -0.47 -4.17
C ARG A 127 5.39 0.28 -4.17
N THR A 128 5.03 0.89 -5.29
CA THR A 128 3.73 1.58 -5.46
C THR A 128 2.55 0.68 -5.09
N GLY A 129 2.59 -0.60 -5.50
CA GLY A 129 1.55 -1.57 -5.18
C GLY A 129 1.33 -1.80 -3.67
N ASP A 130 2.37 -1.65 -2.83
CA ASP A 130 2.23 -1.74 -1.37
C ASP A 130 1.41 -0.57 -0.82
N LEU A 131 1.70 0.66 -1.25
CA LEU A 131 0.94 1.86 -0.84
C LEU A 131 -0.51 1.79 -1.30
N VAL A 132 -0.77 1.35 -2.54
CA VAL A 132 -2.12 1.15 -3.08
C VAL A 132 -2.89 0.09 -2.28
N SER A 133 -2.25 -1.04 -1.94
CA SER A 133 -2.85 -2.10 -1.12
C SER A 133 -3.24 -1.61 0.28
N ARG A 134 -2.44 -0.72 0.89
CA ARG A 134 -2.75 -0.12 2.21
C ARG A 134 -4.03 0.73 2.16
N VAL A 135 -4.25 1.48 1.08
CA VAL A 135 -5.48 2.27 0.89
C VAL A 135 -6.68 1.38 0.58
N GLY A 136 -6.52 0.35 -0.24
CA GLY A 136 -7.60 -0.52 -0.69
C GLY A 136 -7.93 -1.62 0.32
N THR A 137 -7.02 -2.57 0.48
CA THR A 137 -7.23 -3.81 1.22
C THR A 137 -7.13 -3.62 2.73
N ASP A 138 -6.05 -2.96 3.22
CA ASP A 138 -5.82 -2.85 4.65
C ASP A 138 -6.90 -2.03 5.37
N THR A 139 -7.37 -0.93 4.75
CA THR A 139 -8.48 -0.15 5.33
C THR A 139 -9.77 -0.96 5.40
N THR A 140 -10.00 -1.87 4.44
CA THR A 140 -11.19 -2.74 4.44
C THR A 140 -11.13 -3.76 5.58
N LEU A 141 -9.95 -4.22 5.99
CA LEU A 141 -9.81 -5.11 7.15
C LEU A 141 -10.22 -4.45 8.47
N LEU A 142 -10.15 -3.13 8.58
CA LEU A 142 -10.68 -2.40 9.75
C LEU A 142 -12.20 -2.50 9.88
N TYR A 143 -12.92 -2.63 8.74
CA TYR A 143 -14.36 -2.85 8.75
C TYR A 143 -14.76 -4.15 9.46
N ALA A 144 -14.00 -5.23 9.23
CA ALA A 144 -14.30 -6.54 9.80
C ALA A 144 -14.28 -6.56 11.34
N VAL A 145 -13.41 -5.77 11.98
CA VAL A 145 -13.37 -5.67 13.45
C VAL A 145 -14.66 -5.09 14.02
N LEU A 146 -15.19 -4.06 13.37
CA LEU A 146 -16.42 -3.40 13.85
C LEU A 146 -17.66 -4.25 13.62
N THR A 147 -17.72 -4.91 12.45
CA THR A 147 -18.93 -5.63 12.04
C THR A 147 -18.98 -7.09 12.53
N GLN A 148 -17.81 -7.74 12.66
CA GLN A 148 -17.71 -9.17 13.02
C GLN A 148 -16.91 -9.41 14.31
N GLY A 149 -16.11 -8.43 14.77
CA GLY A 149 -15.23 -8.61 15.91
C GLY A 149 -15.85 -8.17 17.23
N LEU A 150 -16.00 -6.86 17.41
CA LEU A 150 -16.32 -6.28 18.73
C LEU A 150 -17.78 -6.43 19.11
N ALA A 151 -18.70 -6.21 18.17
CA ALA A 151 -20.13 -6.19 18.47
C ALA A 151 -20.68 -7.60 18.70
N ASP A 152 -20.27 -8.53 17.83
CA ASP A 152 -20.65 -9.94 17.99
C ASP A 152 -20.00 -10.52 19.25
N ALA A 153 -18.77 -10.12 19.60
CA ALA A 153 -18.10 -10.57 20.81
C ALA A 153 -18.81 -10.10 22.08
N VAL A 154 -19.23 -8.82 22.14
CA VAL A 154 -19.92 -8.28 23.33
C VAL A 154 -21.32 -8.90 23.47
N GLY A 155 -22.10 -8.93 22.40
CA GLY A 155 -23.44 -9.55 22.42
C GLY A 155 -23.39 -11.05 22.77
N SER A 156 -22.48 -11.78 22.12
CA SER A 156 -22.24 -13.20 22.37
C SER A 156 -21.75 -13.49 23.79
N ALA A 157 -20.86 -12.64 24.34
CA ALA A 157 -20.39 -12.78 25.72
C ALA A 157 -21.52 -12.59 26.73
N ILE A 158 -22.41 -11.61 26.55
CA ILE A 158 -23.56 -11.37 27.41
C ILE A 158 -24.54 -12.55 27.33
N LEU A 159 -24.84 -13.05 26.12
CA LEU A 159 -25.69 -14.21 25.91
C LEU A 159 -25.09 -15.46 26.53
N PHE A 160 -23.80 -15.69 26.36
CA PHE A 160 -23.11 -16.85 26.93
C PHE A 160 -23.14 -16.84 28.46
N LEU A 161 -22.76 -15.70 29.08
CA LEU A 161 -22.77 -15.56 30.53
C LEU A 161 -24.19 -15.63 31.10
N GLY A 162 -25.14 -14.98 30.43
CA GLY A 162 -26.55 -15.00 30.84
C GLY A 162 -27.17 -16.41 30.76
N ALA A 163 -26.89 -17.14 29.68
CA ALA A 163 -27.34 -18.55 29.55
C ALA A 163 -26.68 -19.44 30.61
N LEU A 164 -25.37 -19.26 30.87
CA LEU A 164 -24.66 -20.01 31.90
C LEU A 164 -25.22 -19.75 33.30
N ILE A 165 -25.53 -18.50 33.65
CA ILE A 165 -26.14 -18.12 34.93
C ILE A 165 -27.55 -18.71 35.03
N ALA A 166 -28.38 -18.62 33.98
CA ALA A 166 -29.71 -19.19 33.95
C ALA A 166 -29.67 -20.71 34.14
N MET A 167 -28.78 -21.42 33.48
CA MET A 167 -28.58 -22.87 33.65
C MET A 167 -28.11 -23.23 35.06
N LEU A 168 -27.22 -22.40 35.66
CA LEU A 168 -26.77 -22.60 37.05
C LEU A 168 -27.91 -22.49 38.05
N ILE A 169 -28.84 -21.56 37.83
CA ILE A 169 -30.01 -21.37 38.69
C ILE A 169 -31.01 -22.54 38.54
N ILE A 170 -31.18 -23.03 37.29
CA ILE A 170 -32.12 -24.14 37.02
C ILE A 170 -31.59 -25.45 37.63
N ASP A 171 -30.37 -25.84 37.30
CA ASP A 171 -29.76 -27.08 37.83
C ASP A 171 -28.23 -27.06 37.75
N PRO A 172 -27.53 -26.88 38.87
CA PRO A 172 -26.06 -26.82 38.89
C PRO A 172 -25.37 -28.16 38.55
N ILE A 173 -26.03 -29.30 38.79
CA ILE A 173 -25.47 -30.63 38.50
C ILE A 173 -25.46 -30.88 36.99
N LEU A 174 -26.58 -30.58 36.31
CA LEU A 174 -26.65 -30.71 34.87
C LEU A 174 -25.66 -29.75 34.20
N LEU A 175 -25.53 -28.53 34.70
CA LEU A 175 -24.55 -27.58 34.19
C LEU A 175 -23.12 -28.11 34.33
N LEU A 176 -22.74 -28.65 35.49
CA LEU A 176 -21.39 -29.20 35.72
C LEU A 176 -21.05 -30.28 34.69
N LEU A 177 -22.00 -31.21 34.46
CA LEU A 177 -21.81 -32.30 33.49
C LEU A 177 -21.60 -31.76 32.07
N ILE A 178 -22.36 -30.75 31.65
CA ILE A 178 -22.22 -30.11 30.34
C ILE A 178 -20.90 -29.36 30.23
N VAL A 179 -20.49 -28.62 31.26
CA VAL A 179 -19.20 -27.91 31.28
C VAL A 179 -18.03 -28.87 31.13
N VAL A 180 -18.12 -30.06 31.72
CA VAL A 180 -17.08 -31.11 31.53
C VAL A 180 -17.05 -31.58 30.06
N VAL A 181 -18.21 -31.91 29.48
CA VAL A 181 -18.28 -32.40 28.08
C VAL A 181 -17.80 -31.33 27.09
N ILE A 182 -18.30 -30.10 27.23
CA ILE A 182 -17.90 -28.99 26.37
C ILE A 182 -16.43 -28.64 26.61
N GLY A 183 -15.94 -28.64 27.86
CA GLY A 183 -14.56 -28.36 28.21
C GLY A 183 -13.57 -29.30 27.52
N VAL A 184 -13.87 -30.60 27.54
CA VAL A 184 -13.05 -31.59 26.79
C VAL A 184 -13.05 -31.29 25.30
N SER A 185 -14.20 -30.97 24.71
CA SER A 185 -14.30 -30.61 23.30
C SER A 185 -13.48 -29.35 22.97
N VAL A 186 -13.58 -28.30 23.79
CA VAL A 186 -12.82 -27.05 23.62
C VAL A 186 -11.31 -27.30 23.67
N VAL A 187 -10.82 -28.13 24.59
CA VAL A 187 -9.40 -28.48 24.65
C VAL A 187 -8.94 -29.18 23.36
N VAL A 188 -9.70 -30.17 22.88
CA VAL A 188 -9.38 -30.88 21.64
C VAL A 188 -9.38 -29.93 20.44
N VAL A 189 -10.41 -29.08 20.30
CA VAL A 189 -10.49 -28.09 19.21
C VAL A 189 -9.35 -27.08 19.27
N THR A 190 -8.94 -26.65 20.47
CA THR A 190 -7.81 -25.71 20.63
C THR A 190 -6.49 -26.35 20.17
N ILE A 191 -6.25 -27.61 20.48
CA ILE A 191 -5.06 -28.35 20.00
C ILE A 191 -5.06 -28.45 18.46
N LEU A 192 -6.22 -28.81 17.86
CA LEU A 192 -6.38 -28.89 16.42
C LEU A 192 -6.18 -27.50 15.75
N SER A 193 -6.74 -26.45 16.34
CA SER A 193 -6.59 -25.07 15.85
C SER A 193 -5.13 -24.62 15.83
N GLY A 194 -4.33 -25.00 16.81
CA GLY A 194 -2.87 -24.77 16.81
C GLY A 194 -2.18 -25.40 15.61
N ARG A 195 -2.54 -26.65 15.28
CA ARG A 195 -2.00 -27.37 14.11
C ARG A 195 -2.47 -26.76 12.78
N ILE A 196 -3.73 -26.37 12.70
CA ILE A 196 -4.31 -25.66 11.53
C ILE A 196 -3.52 -24.37 11.30
N ARG A 197 -3.30 -23.57 12.35
CA ARG A 197 -2.58 -22.30 12.27
C ARG A 197 -1.18 -22.48 11.67
N THR A 198 -0.40 -23.45 12.17
CA THR A 198 0.95 -23.73 11.65
C THR A 198 0.92 -24.13 10.17
N ALA A 199 -0.02 -25.01 9.78
CA ALA A 199 -0.16 -25.44 8.39
C ALA A 199 -0.65 -24.30 7.48
N SER A 200 -1.53 -23.43 7.97
CA SER A 200 -2.04 -22.27 7.24
C SER A 200 -0.94 -21.22 6.97
N THR A 201 -0.05 -20.98 7.95
CA THR A 201 1.10 -20.10 7.75
C THR A 201 2.02 -20.64 6.65
N ALA A 202 2.33 -21.94 6.68
CA ALA A 202 3.15 -22.57 5.64
C ALA A 202 2.46 -22.54 4.26
N GLN A 203 1.14 -22.70 4.21
CA GLN A 203 0.38 -22.59 2.96
C GLN A 203 0.44 -21.17 2.41
N GLN A 204 0.27 -20.15 3.25
CA GLN A 204 0.34 -18.74 2.83
C GLN A 204 1.72 -18.39 2.26
N GLU A 205 2.80 -18.93 2.84
CA GLU A 205 4.15 -18.78 2.31
C GLU A 205 4.25 -19.35 0.88
N LYS A 206 3.72 -20.57 0.66
CA LYS A 206 3.72 -21.20 -0.68
C LYS A 206 2.82 -20.48 -1.70
N VAL A 207 1.70 -19.95 -1.25
CA VAL A 207 0.84 -19.09 -2.11
C VAL A 207 1.57 -17.78 -2.47
N GLY A 208 2.36 -17.21 -1.55
CA GLY A 208 3.22 -16.06 -1.83
C GLY A 208 4.29 -16.37 -2.88
N GLU A 209 4.97 -17.53 -2.78
CA GLU A 209 5.94 -17.99 -3.79
C GLU A 209 5.26 -18.18 -5.16
N LEU A 210 4.06 -18.78 -5.19
CA LEU A 210 3.26 -18.95 -6.40
C LEU A 210 2.91 -17.59 -7.04
N ALA A 211 2.41 -16.64 -6.25
CA ALA A 211 2.05 -15.30 -6.73
C ALA A 211 3.27 -14.61 -7.37
N SER A 212 4.42 -14.65 -6.72
CA SER A 212 5.68 -14.10 -7.26
C SER A 212 6.13 -14.82 -8.53
N GLY A 213 5.94 -16.13 -8.63
CA GLY A 213 6.22 -16.91 -9.82
C GLY A 213 5.34 -16.51 -11.01
N VAL A 214 4.03 -16.33 -10.77
CA VAL A 214 3.07 -15.86 -11.79
C VAL A 214 3.39 -14.44 -12.22
N GLU A 215 3.64 -13.51 -11.28
CA GLU A 215 4.00 -12.11 -11.56
C GLU A 215 5.22 -12.03 -12.48
N ARG A 216 6.27 -12.80 -12.16
CA ARG A 216 7.48 -12.91 -12.99
C ARG A 216 7.16 -13.45 -14.40
N ALA A 217 6.39 -14.54 -14.49
CA ALA A 217 6.06 -15.17 -15.77
C ALA A 217 5.22 -14.24 -16.65
N VAL A 218 4.23 -13.54 -16.08
CA VAL A 218 3.39 -12.57 -16.82
C VAL A 218 4.20 -11.34 -17.22
N GLY A 219 5.01 -10.78 -16.32
CA GLY A 219 5.86 -9.62 -16.61
C GLY A 219 6.89 -9.90 -17.71
N SER A 220 7.34 -11.16 -17.85
CA SER A 220 8.32 -11.57 -18.85
C SER A 220 7.72 -12.40 -19.99
N ILE A 221 6.40 -12.37 -20.22
CA ILE A 221 5.71 -13.30 -21.13
C ILE A 221 6.25 -13.27 -22.57
N ARG A 222 6.64 -12.08 -23.06
CA ARG A 222 7.24 -11.94 -24.41
C ARG A 222 8.57 -12.70 -24.51
N THR A 223 9.42 -12.58 -23.50
CA THR A 223 10.72 -13.27 -23.42
C THR A 223 10.55 -14.77 -23.31
N ILE A 224 9.65 -15.25 -22.45
CA ILE A 224 9.33 -16.67 -22.27
C ILE A 224 8.89 -17.29 -23.59
N ARG A 225 7.97 -16.62 -24.32
CA ARG A 225 7.51 -17.09 -25.63
C ARG A 225 8.60 -17.06 -26.70
N ALA A 226 9.37 -15.97 -26.77
CA ALA A 226 10.47 -15.84 -27.72
C ALA A 226 11.57 -16.89 -27.50
N SER A 227 11.80 -17.31 -26.26
CA SER A 227 12.77 -18.32 -25.87
C SER A 227 12.24 -19.76 -25.93
N GLY A 228 10.97 -19.96 -26.32
CA GLY A 228 10.34 -21.30 -26.33
C GLY A 228 10.24 -21.95 -24.95
N ALA A 229 10.28 -21.15 -23.86
CA ALA A 229 10.33 -21.64 -22.49
C ALA A 229 8.96 -21.82 -21.83
N THR A 230 7.86 -21.70 -22.57
CA THR A 230 6.48 -21.71 -22.03
C THR A 230 6.18 -22.95 -21.19
N GLU A 231 6.47 -24.15 -21.70
CA GLU A 231 6.19 -25.41 -21.00
C GLU A 231 7.04 -25.56 -19.72
N ARG A 232 8.30 -25.14 -19.77
CA ARG A 232 9.20 -25.18 -18.60
C ARG A 232 8.68 -24.27 -17.47
N GLU A 233 8.31 -23.02 -17.81
CA GLU A 233 7.76 -22.07 -16.84
C GLU A 233 6.38 -22.51 -16.33
N THR A 234 5.53 -23.08 -17.21
CA THR A 234 4.24 -23.64 -16.80
C THR A 234 4.44 -24.75 -15.77
N THR A 235 5.40 -25.64 -16.00
CA THR A 235 5.71 -26.73 -15.07
C THR A 235 6.21 -26.16 -13.73
N ALA A 236 7.18 -25.25 -13.75
CA ALA A 236 7.76 -24.66 -12.55
C ALA A 236 6.70 -23.93 -11.68
N VAL A 237 5.84 -23.12 -12.30
CA VAL A 237 4.77 -22.41 -11.56
C VAL A 237 3.68 -23.39 -11.07
N SER A 238 3.38 -24.46 -11.85
CA SER A 238 2.43 -25.49 -11.44
C SER A 238 2.91 -26.33 -10.26
N GLU A 239 4.23 -26.54 -10.13
CA GLU A 239 4.82 -27.21 -8.95
C GLU A 239 4.58 -26.40 -7.68
N LEU A 240 4.75 -25.07 -7.72
CA LEU A 240 4.42 -24.17 -6.58
C LEU A 240 2.92 -24.26 -6.21
N ALA A 241 2.04 -24.34 -7.20
CA ALA A 241 0.62 -24.53 -6.96
C ALA A 241 0.33 -25.91 -6.31
N THR A 242 1.04 -26.96 -6.73
CA THR A 242 0.93 -28.31 -6.16
C THR A 242 1.38 -28.35 -4.72
N ASP A 243 2.48 -27.67 -4.37
CA ASP A 243 2.95 -27.54 -2.99
C ASP A 243 1.90 -26.83 -2.09
N ALA A 244 1.35 -25.71 -2.56
CA ALA A 244 0.28 -25.00 -1.86
C ALA A 244 -0.98 -25.88 -1.69
N TYR A 245 -1.36 -26.67 -2.70
CA TYR A 245 -2.46 -27.63 -2.64
C TYR A 245 -2.18 -28.71 -1.58
N GLY A 246 -0.97 -29.28 -1.53
CA GLY A 246 -0.61 -30.31 -0.55
C GLY A 246 -0.79 -29.83 0.89
N LEU A 247 -0.41 -28.58 1.19
CA LEU A 247 -0.65 -27.94 2.49
C LEU A 247 -2.14 -27.66 2.72
N GLY A 248 -2.88 -27.24 1.70
CA GLY A 248 -4.33 -27.07 1.76
C GLY A 248 -5.06 -28.37 2.14
N VAL A 249 -4.67 -29.50 1.52
CA VAL A 249 -5.21 -30.83 1.87
C VAL A 249 -4.89 -31.20 3.33
N LYS A 250 -3.69 -30.87 3.81
CA LYS A 250 -3.31 -31.09 5.22
C LYS A 250 -4.21 -30.29 6.17
N ILE A 251 -4.48 -29.02 5.85
CA ILE A 251 -5.41 -28.18 6.61
C ILE A 251 -6.82 -28.79 6.58
N ALA A 252 -7.29 -29.17 5.38
CA ALA A 252 -8.62 -29.78 5.22
C ALA A 252 -8.79 -31.06 6.06
N LYS A 253 -7.77 -31.93 6.11
CA LYS A 253 -7.79 -33.15 6.96
C LYS A 253 -7.89 -32.83 8.44
N ILE A 254 -7.25 -31.76 8.93
CA ILE A 254 -7.32 -31.39 10.33
C ILE A 254 -8.64 -30.67 10.64
N SER A 255 -9.05 -29.74 9.78
CA SER A 255 -10.27 -28.95 9.97
C SER A 255 -11.55 -29.79 9.86
N SER A 256 -11.53 -30.86 9.03
CA SER A 256 -12.66 -31.78 8.91
C SER A 256 -13.04 -32.49 10.23
N LEU A 257 -12.15 -32.52 11.21
CA LEU A 257 -12.42 -33.08 12.52
C LEU A 257 -13.09 -32.09 13.49
N VAL A 258 -12.97 -30.77 13.24
CA VAL A 258 -13.45 -29.73 14.17
C VAL A 258 -14.99 -29.76 14.28
N VAL A 259 -15.69 -29.80 13.15
CA VAL A 259 -17.16 -29.81 13.13
C VAL A 259 -17.75 -31.09 13.75
N PRO A 260 -17.29 -32.30 13.41
CA PRO A 260 -17.74 -33.53 14.07
C PRO A 260 -17.50 -33.53 15.57
N ILE A 261 -16.33 -33.07 16.04
CA ILE A 261 -16.03 -33.02 17.49
C ILE A 261 -16.98 -32.10 18.22
N ALA A 262 -17.26 -30.90 17.67
CA ALA A 262 -18.23 -29.99 18.23
C ALA A 262 -19.67 -30.58 18.21
N GLY A 263 -20.04 -31.25 17.12
CA GLY A 263 -21.31 -31.94 16.98
C GLY A 263 -21.50 -33.09 17.99
N ILE A 264 -20.46 -33.92 18.18
CA ILE A 264 -20.49 -35.00 19.20
C ILE A 264 -20.59 -34.40 20.59
N ALA A 265 -19.89 -33.31 20.90
CA ALA A 265 -20.00 -32.66 22.21
C ALA A 265 -21.44 -32.15 22.48
N LEU A 266 -22.07 -31.52 21.47
CA LEU A 266 -23.46 -31.08 21.59
C LEU A 266 -24.41 -32.26 21.77
N GLN A 267 -24.26 -33.34 21.00
CA GLN A 267 -25.09 -34.53 21.05
C GLN A 267 -24.95 -35.30 22.37
N LEU A 268 -23.70 -35.44 22.87
CA LEU A 268 -23.43 -35.98 24.19
C LEU A 268 -24.05 -35.11 25.30
N SER A 269 -23.92 -33.80 25.22
CA SER A 269 -24.52 -32.88 26.17
C SER A 269 -26.03 -33.03 26.21
N LEU A 270 -26.67 -33.15 25.03
CA LEU A 270 -28.13 -33.38 24.93
C LEU A 270 -28.54 -34.73 25.54
N LEU A 271 -27.78 -35.80 25.27
CA LEU A 271 -28.04 -37.13 25.86
C LEU A 271 -27.89 -37.12 27.38
N VAL A 272 -26.86 -36.42 27.91
CA VAL A 272 -26.69 -36.24 29.36
C VAL A 272 -27.86 -35.48 29.96
N VAL A 273 -28.30 -34.38 29.31
CA VAL A 273 -29.47 -33.61 29.80
C VAL A 273 -30.74 -34.43 29.77
N LEU A 274 -30.99 -35.18 28.70
CA LEU A 274 -32.20 -36.03 28.62
C LEU A 274 -32.13 -37.22 29.60
N GLY A 275 -30.99 -37.88 29.74
CA GLY A 275 -30.84 -39.05 30.62
C GLY A 275 -30.84 -38.64 32.11
N VAL A 276 -29.87 -37.83 32.51
CA VAL A 276 -29.73 -37.40 33.91
C VAL A 276 -30.82 -36.42 34.28
N GLY A 277 -31.17 -35.48 33.40
CA GLY A 277 -32.27 -34.52 33.60
C GLY A 277 -33.61 -35.21 33.70
N GLY A 278 -33.90 -36.21 32.85
CA GLY A 278 -35.11 -37.04 32.93
C GLY A 278 -35.20 -37.77 34.26
N PHE A 279 -34.09 -38.37 34.76
CA PHE A 279 -34.04 -38.97 36.09
C PHE A 279 -34.32 -37.94 37.20
N ARG A 280 -33.78 -36.74 37.11
CA ARG A 280 -34.01 -35.66 38.08
C ARG A 280 -35.46 -35.14 38.04
N VAL A 281 -36.12 -35.15 36.87
CA VAL A 281 -37.56 -34.88 36.75
C VAL A 281 -38.35 -35.97 37.43
N ALA A 282 -38.04 -37.25 37.19
CA ALA A 282 -38.72 -38.38 37.84
C ALA A 282 -38.56 -38.38 39.36
N ALA A 283 -37.40 -37.90 39.85
CA ALA A 283 -37.13 -37.72 41.28
C ALA A 283 -37.79 -36.46 41.88
N GLY A 284 -38.49 -35.64 41.09
CA GLY A 284 -39.13 -34.38 41.52
C GLY A 284 -38.18 -33.24 41.82
N ALA A 285 -36.88 -33.34 41.42
CA ALA A 285 -35.88 -32.31 41.68
C ALA A 285 -36.00 -31.11 40.76
N ILE A 286 -36.46 -31.32 39.51
CA ILE A 286 -36.73 -30.27 38.51
C ILE A 286 -38.05 -30.56 37.78
N THR A 287 -38.68 -29.54 37.17
CA THR A 287 -39.90 -29.72 36.37
C THR A 287 -39.54 -30.04 34.89
N ILE A 288 -40.51 -30.58 34.14
CA ILE A 288 -40.36 -30.79 32.69
C ILE A 288 -40.13 -29.43 31.99
N ALA A 289 -40.82 -28.37 32.43
CA ALA A 289 -40.66 -27.02 31.92
C ALA A 289 -39.21 -26.53 32.12
N SER A 290 -38.64 -26.73 33.30
CA SER A 290 -37.23 -26.40 33.60
C SER A 290 -36.25 -27.17 32.74
N LEU A 291 -36.51 -28.47 32.49
CA LEU A 291 -35.65 -29.30 31.63
C LEU A 291 -35.66 -28.81 30.19
N ILE A 292 -36.82 -28.46 29.64
CA ILE A 292 -36.94 -27.92 28.27
C ILE A 292 -36.24 -26.55 28.17
N THR A 293 -36.46 -25.67 29.16
CA THR A 293 -35.78 -24.38 29.25
C THR A 293 -34.26 -24.56 29.29
N PHE A 294 -33.76 -25.52 30.02
CA PHE A 294 -32.35 -25.86 30.12
C PHE A 294 -31.79 -26.33 28.78
N ILE A 295 -32.51 -27.15 28.01
CA ILE A 295 -32.13 -27.57 26.66
C ILE A 295 -32.07 -26.37 25.72
N MET A 296 -33.00 -25.43 25.80
CA MET A 296 -32.96 -24.21 24.98
C MET A 296 -31.72 -23.36 25.28
N PHE A 297 -31.35 -23.20 26.56
CA PHE A 297 -30.13 -22.52 26.94
C PHE A 297 -28.86 -23.28 26.48
N LEU A 298 -28.88 -24.62 26.49
CA LEU A 298 -27.77 -25.43 25.94
C LEU A 298 -27.52 -25.11 24.46
N PHE A 299 -28.56 -25.05 23.62
CA PHE A 299 -28.43 -24.68 22.23
C PHE A 299 -27.94 -23.23 22.06
N MET A 300 -28.33 -22.35 22.97
CA MET A 300 -27.92 -20.95 22.96
C MET A 300 -26.43 -20.73 23.28
N LEU A 301 -25.78 -21.70 23.96
CA LEU A 301 -24.35 -21.66 24.28
C LEU A 301 -23.43 -21.96 23.07
N VAL A 302 -23.93 -22.67 22.06
CA VAL A 302 -23.10 -23.18 20.94
C VAL A 302 -22.69 -22.05 19.99
N MET A 303 -23.61 -21.17 19.62
CA MET A 303 -23.33 -20.08 18.66
C MET A 303 -22.26 -19.08 19.14
N PRO A 304 -22.31 -18.59 20.40
CA PRO A 304 -21.28 -17.72 20.96
C PRO A 304 -19.87 -18.33 20.96
N LEU A 305 -19.73 -19.62 21.18
CA LEU A 305 -18.44 -20.31 21.12
C LEU A 305 -17.85 -20.27 19.71
N ALA A 306 -18.66 -20.52 18.69
CA ALA A 306 -18.23 -20.48 17.30
C ALA A 306 -17.84 -19.06 16.86
N SER A 307 -18.63 -18.03 17.22
CA SER A 307 -18.38 -16.62 16.86
C SER A 307 -17.13 -16.05 17.52
N THR A 308 -16.77 -16.51 18.72
CA THR A 308 -15.57 -16.03 19.44
C THR A 308 -14.29 -16.29 18.66
N PHE A 309 -14.14 -17.45 18.02
CA PHE A 309 -12.97 -17.75 17.18
C PHE A 309 -12.89 -16.85 15.95
N GLY A 310 -14.01 -16.58 15.30
CA GLY A 310 -14.12 -15.65 14.18
C GLY A 310 -13.72 -14.22 14.60
N ALA A 311 -14.24 -13.75 15.73
CA ALA A 311 -13.95 -12.44 16.28
C ALA A 311 -12.46 -12.25 16.59
N ILE A 312 -11.80 -13.23 17.24
CA ILE A 312 -10.36 -13.18 17.53
C ILE A 312 -9.55 -13.09 16.22
N THR A 313 -9.92 -13.87 15.21
CA THR A 313 -9.24 -13.85 13.90
C THR A 313 -9.39 -12.49 13.23
N SER A 314 -10.60 -11.94 13.17
CA SER A 314 -10.89 -10.63 12.57
C SER A 314 -10.13 -9.50 13.29
N VAL A 315 -10.08 -9.52 14.62
CA VAL A 315 -9.32 -8.55 15.41
C VAL A 315 -7.82 -8.65 15.11
N ASN A 316 -7.25 -9.86 15.06
CA ASN A 316 -5.83 -10.02 14.75
C ASN A 316 -5.47 -9.55 13.34
N GLN A 317 -6.31 -9.83 12.33
CA GLN A 317 -6.12 -9.35 10.96
C GLN A 317 -6.16 -7.82 10.89
N ALA A 318 -7.13 -7.21 11.57
CA ALA A 318 -7.23 -5.76 11.57
C ALA A 318 -6.11 -5.07 12.36
N LEU A 319 -5.61 -5.67 13.45
CA LEU A 319 -4.43 -5.14 14.15
C LEU A 319 -3.17 -5.21 13.27
N GLY A 320 -3.02 -6.25 12.46
CA GLY A 320 -1.97 -6.33 11.44
C GLY A 320 -2.11 -5.23 10.38
N ALA A 321 -3.30 -5.05 9.82
CA ALA A 321 -3.60 -4.01 8.85
C ALA A 321 -3.41 -2.59 9.44
N LEU A 322 -3.88 -2.37 10.67
CA LEU A 322 -3.70 -1.10 11.36
C LEU A 322 -2.22 -0.76 11.58
N GLY A 323 -1.38 -1.75 11.89
CA GLY A 323 0.07 -1.55 12.02
C GLY A 323 0.69 -1.01 10.73
N ARG A 324 0.33 -1.61 9.57
CA ARG A 324 0.79 -1.14 8.25
C ARG A 324 0.23 0.24 7.88
N ILE A 325 -1.01 0.54 8.26
CA ILE A 325 -1.62 1.86 8.06
C ILE A 325 -0.88 2.92 8.89
N GLN A 326 -0.63 2.62 10.17
CA GLN A 326 0.06 3.55 11.07
C GLN A 326 1.49 3.80 10.65
N GLU A 327 2.20 2.77 10.18
CA GLU A 327 3.54 2.93 9.62
C GLU A 327 3.60 4.07 8.57
N VAL A 328 2.59 4.16 7.68
CA VAL A 328 2.52 5.25 6.69
C VAL A 328 2.08 6.57 7.31
N LEU A 329 1.10 6.54 8.23
CA LEU A 329 0.60 7.76 8.86
C LEU A 329 1.64 8.44 9.75
N ASP A 330 2.57 7.68 10.32
CA ASP A 330 3.64 8.15 11.21
C ASP A 330 4.87 8.67 10.42
N LEU A 331 4.96 8.39 9.11
CA LEU A 331 6.03 8.95 8.27
C LEU A 331 5.93 10.48 8.23
N PRO A 332 7.07 11.19 8.18
CA PRO A 332 7.07 12.64 8.03
C PRO A 332 6.48 13.05 6.68
N THR A 333 5.86 14.21 6.62
CA THR A 333 5.51 14.84 5.33
C THR A 333 6.72 15.55 4.75
N GLU A 334 6.71 15.77 3.44
CA GLU A 334 7.81 16.41 2.72
C GLU A 334 8.14 17.80 3.28
N GLU A 335 7.16 18.53 3.78
CA GLU A 335 7.29 19.90 4.27
C GLU A 335 7.57 20.00 5.79
N GLN A 336 7.58 18.88 6.52
CA GLN A 336 7.58 18.88 7.98
C GLN A 336 8.74 19.67 8.60
N ASP A 337 9.93 19.61 7.98
CA ASP A 337 11.15 20.23 8.48
C ASP A 337 11.50 21.56 7.75
N ASP A 338 10.71 21.99 6.79
CA ASP A 338 11.02 23.15 5.94
C ASP A 338 11.07 24.46 6.74
N ALA A 339 10.16 24.66 7.68
CA ALA A 339 10.14 25.85 8.53
C ALA A 339 11.41 25.97 9.40
N VAL A 340 11.94 24.83 9.89
CA VAL A 340 13.16 24.79 10.71
C VAL A 340 14.38 25.05 9.81
N ALA A 341 14.41 24.45 8.62
CA ALA A 341 15.48 24.66 7.65
C ALA A 341 15.53 26.14 7.20
N ALA A 342 14.40 26.73 6.88
CA ALA A 342 14.31 28.14 6.49
C ALA A 342 14.73 29.11 7.62
N ALA A 343 14.37 28.81 8.86
CA ALA A 343 14.72 29.65 10.01
C ALA A 343 16.23 29.63 10.35
N SER A 344 16.94 28.55 9.96
CA SER A 344 18.38 28.39 10.21
C SER A 344 19.27 29.15 9.23
N ILE A 345 18.70 29.68 8.13
CA ILE A 345 19.45 30.28 7.02
C ILE A 345 19.18 31.78 7.00
N SER A 346 20.24 32.61 7.08
CA SER A 346 20.14 34.06 6.92
C SER A 346 19.76 34.40 5.47
N ARG A 347 18.66 35.15 5.29
CA ARG A 347 18.30 35.75 4.01
C ARG A 347 19.30 36.85 3.68
N SER A 348 20.30 36.57 2.86
CA SER A 348 21.12 37.58 2.21
C SER A 348 20.28 38.33 1.17
N GLY A 349 20.47 39.64 1.04
CA GLY A 349 19.73 40.45 0.05
C GLY A 349 19.87 39.93 -1.39
N SER A 350 18.84 40.15 -2.22
CA SER A 350 18.87 39.74 -3.62
C SER A 350 19.95 40.52 -4.36
N ASP A 351 20.88 39.80 -4.96
CA ASP A 351 21.83 40.35 -5.92
C ASP A 351 21.17 40.29 -7.33
N VAL A 352 20.99 41.43 -7.96
CA VAL A 352 20.33 41.52 -9.28
C VAL A 352 21.11 40.76 -10.34
N ASP A 353 22.44 40.63 -10.16
CA ASP A 353 23.38 39.94 -11.06
C ASP A 353 23.59 38.46 -10.69
N ALA A 354 22.87 37.93 -9.70
CA ALA A 354 23.01 36.55 -9.30
C ALA A 354 22.60 35.57 -10.43
N PRO A 355 23.35 34.47 -10.60
CA PRO A 355 23.00 33.43 -11.57
C PRO A 355 21.59 32.84 -11.27
N ALA A 356 20.95 32.27 -12.31
CA ALA A 356 19.65 31.60 -12.14
C ALA A 356 19.73 30.49 -11.10
N VAL A 357 20.80 29.65 -11.19
CA VAL A 357 21.07 28.56 -10.26
C VAL A 357 22.56 28.53 -9.94
N GLU A 358 22.92 28.25 -8.69
CA GLU A 358 24.31 28.08 -8.28
C GLU A 358 24.45 26.90 -7.31
N PHE A 359 25.37 25.99 -7.60
CA PHE A 359 25.81 24.90 -6.75
C PHE A 359 27.15 25.30 -6.08
N ARG A 360 27.23 25.17 -4.74
CA ARG A 360 28.42 25.48 -3.94
C ARG A 360 28.83 24.30 -3.10
N ASP A 361 29.88 23.59 -3.47
CA ASP A 361 30.42 22.40 -2.80
C ASP A 361 29.33 21.38 -2.43
N VAL A 362 28.40 21.14 -3.35
CA VAL A 362 27.22 20.30 -3.09
C VAL A 362 27.65 18.84 -3.00
N ARG A 363 27.30 18.23 -1.85
CA ARG A 363 27.49 16.81 -1.56
C ARG A 363 26.13 16.18 -1.38
N PHE A 364 26.01 14.95 -1.85
CA PHE A 364 24.75 14.23 -1.71
C PHE A 364 24.93 12.73 -1.62
N GLN A 365 24.19 12.13 -0.71
CA GLN A 365 24.04 10.69 -0.54
C GLN A 365 22.56 10.37 -0.37
N TYR A 366 22.08 9.32 -1.07
CA TYR A 366 20.69 8.88 -0.88
C TYR A 366 20.47 8.37 0.53
N PRO A 367 19.27 8.58 1.11
CA PRO A 367 18.88 8.05 2.42
C PRO A 367 19.05 6.53 2.50
N GLU A 368 19.33 6.01 3.69
CA GLU A 368 19.62 4.57 3.91
C GLU A 368 18.47 3.66 3.46
N ASN A 369 17.21 4.07 3.65
CA ASN A 369 16.04 3.32 3.20
C ASN A 369 16.01 3.15 1.67
N VAL A 370 16.35 4.18 0.91
CA VAL A 370 16.43 4.14 -0.56
C VAL A 370 17.58 3.23 -1.00
N VAL A 371 18.75 3.36 -0.37
CA VAL A 371 19.93 2.53 -0.67
C VAL A 371 19.62 1.06 -0.37
N ALA A 372 19.00 0.77 0.79
CA ALA A 372 18.59 -0.59 1.16
C ALA A 372 17.58 -1.19 0.18
N ALA A 373 16.59 -0.39 -0.26
CA ALA A 373 15.60 -0.84 -1.24
C ALA A 373 16.25 -1.16 -2.60
N ARG A 374 17.15 -0.31 -3.09
CA ARG A 374 17.92 -0.54 -4.34
C ARG A 374 18.80 -1.77 -4.23
N GLN A 375 19.47 -1.99 -3.10
CA GLN A 375 20.30 -3.18 -2.85
C GLN A 375 19.44 -4.45 -2.81
N ALA A 376 18.27 -4.40 -2.14
CA ALA A 376 17.34 -5.52 -2.10
C ALA A 376 16.81 -5.88 -3.51
N ALA A 377 16.50 -4.87 -4.33
CA ALA A 377 16.09 -5.07 -5.72
C ALA A 377 17.23 -5.67 -6.57
N ALA A 378 18.46 -5.18 -6.42
CA ALA A 378 19.63 -5.71 -7.10
C ALA A 378 19.91 -7.16 -6.69
N LEU A 379 19.85 -7.47 -5.39
CA LEU A 379 20.02 -8.85 -4.87
C LEU A 379 18.94 -9.79 -5.41
N ALA A 380 17.69 -9.32 -5.48
CA ALA A 380 16.60 -10.10 -6.07
C ALA A 380 16.85 -10.38 -7.57
N ALA A 381 17.33 -9.39 -8.32
CA ALA A 381 17.71 -9.55 -9.73
C ALA A 381 18.87 -10.55 -9.88
N HIS A 382 19.92 -10.44 -9.07
CA HIS A 382 21.05 -11.40 -9.07
C HIS A 382 20.61 -12.81 -8.72
N THR A 383 19.70 -12.97 -7.73
CA THR A 383 19.16 -14.30 -7.38
C THR A 383 18.42 -14.91 -8.57
N LEU A 384 17.66 -14.10 -9.31
CA LEU A 384 16.95 -14.54 -10.52
C LEU A 384 17.91 -14.95 -11.64
N LEU A 385 19.02 -14.22 -11.84
CA LEU A 385 20.04 -14.55 -12.83
C LEU A 385 20.82 -15.83 -12.43
N ALA A 386 21.13 -16.00 -11.15
CA ALA A 386 21.77 -17.22 -10.63
C ALA A 386 20.87 -18.44 -10.76
N ASP A 387 19.57 -18.33 -10.44
CA ASP A 387 18.58 -19.40 -10.61
C ASP A 387 18.38 -19.76 -12.11
N ALA A 388 18.59 -18.80 -13.01
CA ALA A 388 18.59 -19.00 -14.45
C ALA A 388 19.92 -19.57 -15.01
N HIS A 389 20.90 -19.87 -14.14
CA HIS A 389 22.26 -20.33 -14.51
C HIS A 389 23.03 -19.36 -15.45
N LEU A 390 22.68 -18.08 -15.45
CA LEU A 390 23.34 -17.05 -16.27
C LEU A 390 24.49 -16.37 -15.52
N GLU A 391 24.52 -16.46 -14.20
CA GLU A 391 25.61 -15.98 -13.35
C GLU A 391 25.95 -16.98 -12.24
N ARG A 392 27.21 -17.02 -11.78
CA ARG A 392 27.60 -17.80 -10.61
C ARG A 392 27.17 -17.05 -9.34
N ALA A 393 26.58 -17.77 -8.38
CA ALA A 393 26.15 -17.23 -7.10
C ALA A 393 27.31 -16.59 -6.28
N ASP A 394 28.54 -16.90 -6.60
CA ASP A 394 29.76 -16.39 -5.95
C ASP A 394 30.17 -14.98 -6.44
N ASP A 395 29.64 -14.50 -7.57
CA ASP A 395 29.91 -13.17 -8.10
C ASP A 395 29.02 -12.07 -7.48
N ALA A 396 28.12 -12.41 -6.58
CA ALA A 396 27.36 -11.46 -5.78
C ALA A 396 28.31 -10.75 -4.81
N GLY A 397 28.98 -9.73 -5.28
CA GLY A 397 29.85 -8.87 -4.47
C GLY A 397 29.07 -8.35 -3.26
N THR A 398 29.75 -8.23 -2.12
CA THR A 398 29.23 -7.61 -0.91
C THR A 398 28.58 -6.27 -1.28
N PRO A 399 27.32 -5.97 -0.86
CA PRO A 399 26.66 -4.72 -1.16
C PRO A 399 27.62 -3.56 -0.85
N ALA A 400 27.92 -2.73 -1.84
CA ALA A 400 28.79 -1.59 -1.63
C ALA A 400 28.16 -0.66 -0.58
N PRO A 401 28.94 -0.12 0.38
CA PRO A 401 28.42 0.83 1.36
C PRO A 401 27.77 2.01 0.64
N ALA A 402 26.80 2.65 1.29
CA ALA A 402 26.14 3.85 0.77
C ALA A 402 27.20 4.86 0.32
N ARG A 403 27.29 5.08 -0.99
CA ARG A 403 28.35 5.88 -1.59
C ARG A 403 27.83 7.28 -1.86
N GLU A 404 28.63 8.29 -1.54
CA GLU A 404 28.35 9.67 -1.89
C GLU A 404 28.20 9.79 -3.43
N VAL A 405 27.02 10.24 -3.89
CA VAL A 405 26.67 10.34 -5.32
C VAL A 405 27.20 11.64 -5.91
N LEU A 406 27.14 12.75 -5.15
CA LEU A 406 27.75 14.02 -5.52
C LEU A 406 28.82 14.39 -4.48
N ARG A 407 30.02 14.78 -4.97
CA ARG A 407 31.22 14.94 -4.17
C ARG A 407 31.80 16.34 -4.34
N GLY A 408 31.12 17.36 -3.79
CA GLY A 408 31.60 18.74 -3.87
C GLY A 408 31.37 19.38 -5.22
N VAL A 409 30.21 19.18 -5.81
CA VAL A 409 29.82 19.76 -7.10
C VAL A 409 29.63 21.26 -6.96
N SER A 410 30.34 22.03 -7.83
CA SER A 410 30.25 23.49 -7.86
C SER A 410 30.21 23.98 -9.32
N PHE A 411 29.13 24.72 -9.64
CA PHE A 411 28.95 25.41 -10.93
C PHE A 411 27.86 26.47 -10.80
N ALA A 412 27.80 27.39 -11.76
CA ALA A 412 26.77 28.40 -11.85
C ALA A 412 26.11 28.39 -13.23
N VAL A 413 24.79 28.55 -13.26
CA VAL A 413 23.95 28.64 -14.46
C VAL A 413 23.55 30.11 -14.65
N PRO A 414 24.06 30.81 -15.69
CA PRO A 414 23.67 32.17 -15.97
C PRO A 414 22.17 32.24 -16.34
N ARG A 415 21.55 33.40 -16.12
CA ARG A 415 20.16 33.62 -16.54
C ARG A 415 20.05 33.62 -18.05
N GLY A 416 19.02 32.99 -18.60
CA GLY A 416 18.78 32.89 -20.05
C GLY A 416 19.76 31.98 -20.80
N ALA A 417 20.71 31.34 -20.08
CA ALA A 417 21.68 30.44 -20.71
C ALA A 417 21.11 29.03 -20.91
N ARG A 418 21.60 28.37 -21.96
CA ARG A 418 21.40 26.94 -22.21
C ARG A 418 22.58 26.15 -21.67
N VAL A 419 22.34 25.33 -20.64
CA VAL A 419 23.38 24.56 -19.95
C VAL A 419 23.12 23.07 -20.12
N ALA A 420 24.15 22.33 -20.62
CA ALA A 420 24.08 20.89 -20.77
C ALA A 420 24.88 20.17 -19.67
N LEU A 421 24.24 19.18 -19.04
CA LEU A 421 24.88 18.24 -18.13
C LEU A 421 25.25 16.96 -18.89
N VAL A 422 26.54 16.63 -18.94
CA VAL A 422 27.09 15.51 -19.71
C VAL A 422 27.95 14.62 -18.82
N GLY A 423 27.96 13.33 -19.07
CA GLY A 423 28.79 12.36 -18.33
C GLY A 423 28.27 10.94 -18.47
N PRO A 424 29.04 9.93 -18.05
CA PRO A 424 28.62 8.54 -18.10
C PRO A 424 27.36 8.26 -17.27
N SER A 425 26.74 7.10 -17.49
CA SER A 425 25.63 6.66 -16.65
C SER A 425 26.07 6.54 -15.19
N GLY A 426 25.24 7.02 -14.26
CA GLY A 426 25.58 7.02 -12.83
C GLY A 426 26.49 8.18 -12.38
N ALA A 427 26.87 9.12 -13.25
CA ALA A 427 27.70 10.29 -12.86
C ALA A 427 26.99 11.30 -11.93
N GLY A 428 25.69 11.17 -11.69
CA GLY A 428 24.90 12.05 -10.81
C GLY A 428 24.07 13.12 -11.53
N LYS A 429 23.90 13.04 -12.85
CA LYS A 429 23.15 14.04 -13.64
C LYS A 429 21.70 14.22 -13.19
N SER A 430 20.91 13.15 -13.17
CA SER A 430 19.50 13.20 -12.74
C SER A 430 19.37 13.53 -11.24
N THR A 431 20.39 13.21 -10.44
CA THR A 431 20.44 13.62 -9.03
C THR A 431 20.54 15.15 -8.91
N ILE A 432 21.24 15.84 -9.80
CA ILE A 432 21.30 17.31 -9.83
C ILE A 432 19.90 17.89 -10.07
N LEU A 433 19.13 17.35 -11.02
CA LEU A 433 17.75 17.81 -11.27
C LEU A 433 16.85 17.53 -10.06
N SER A 434 16.96 16.35 -9.44
CA SER A 434 16.19 16.01 -8.23
C SER A 434 16.49 16.93 -7.04
N LEU A 435 17.71 17.44 -6.94
CA LEU A 435 18.10 18.42 -5.92
C LEU A 435 17.59 19.83 -6.25
N LEU A 436 17.51 20.21 -7.53
CA LEU A 436 16.90 21.48 -7.96
C LEU A 436 15.43 21.56 -7.65
N GLU A 437 14.68 20.50 -7.96
CA GLU A 437 13.25 20.35 -7.60
C GLU A 437 13.02 20.13 -6.09
N ARG A 438 14.13 20.02 -5.35
CA ARG A 438 14.11 19.76 -3.92
C ARG A 438 13.29 18.51 -3.53
N PHE A 439 13.35 17.46 -4.42
CA PHE A 439 12.88 16.11 -4.07
C PHE A 439 13.78 15.49 -2.99
N TYR A 440 15.02 15.93 -2.95
CA TYR A 440 16.02 15.66 -1.90
C TYR A 440 16.72 16.95 -1.52
N ASP A 441 17.15 17.05 -0.28
CA ASP A 441 18.03 18.11 0.18
C ASP A 441 19.50 17.66 0.15
N PRO A 442 20.49 18.53 -0.18
CA PRO A 442 21.89 18.18 -0.19
C PRO A 442 22.38 17.81 1.21
N THR A 443 23.27 16.80 1.31
CA THR A 443 23.89 16.40 2.58
C THR A 443 25.01 17.34 3.02
N GLY A 444 25.54 18.15 2.10
CA GLY A 444 26.54 19.18 2.34
C GLY A 444 26.55 20.23 1.24
N GLY A 445 27.10 21.40 1.52
CA GLY A 445 27.07 22.54 0.61
C GLY A 445 25.74 23.26 0.54
N SER A 446 25.52 24.04 -0.53
CA SER A 446 24.26 24.77 -0.74
C SER A 446 23.92 24.89 -2.22
N ILE A 447 22.62 24.90 -2.51
CA ILE A 447 22.07 25.22 -3.83
C ILE A 447 21.35 26.55 -3.70
N ARG A 448 21.62 27.46 -4.61
CA ARG A 448 21.01 28.79 -4.61
C ARG A 448 20.21 29.01 -5.86
N LEU A 449 19.04 29.59 -5.70
CA LEU A 449 18.15 30.07 -6.76
C LEU A 449 18.10 31.60 -6.69
N HIS A 450 18.51 32.27 -7.76
CA HIS A 450 18.58 33.72 -7.82
C HIS A 450 19.34 34.37 -6.65
N GLY A 451 20.43 33.72 -6.19
CA GLY A 451 21.27 34.16 -5.07
C GLY A 451 20.79 33.74 -3.68
N HIS A 452 19.59 33.22 -3.51
CA HIS A 452 19.05 32.74 -2.24
C HIS A 452 19.16 31.22 -2.11
N ASP A 453 19.42 30.72 -0.89
CA ASP A 453 19.46 29.27 -0.65
C ASP A 453 18.07 28.66 -0.95
N ALA A 454 18.03 27.58 -1.73
CA ALA A 454 16.82 26.89 -2.14
C ALA A 454 15.95 26.44 -0.96
N ARG A 455 16.57 26.16 0.19
CA ARG A 455 15.87 25.75 1.43
C ARG A 455 15.10 26.88 2.11
N THR A 456 15.31 28.15 1.69
CA THR A 456 14.55 29.29 2.23
C THR A 456 13.22 29.51 1.54
N TYR A 457 12.97 28.84 0.42
CA TYR A 457 11.70 28.89 -0.28
C TYR A 457 10.74 27.79 0.24
N PRO A 458 9.43 28.05 0.36
CA PRO A 458 8.43 26.97 0.35
C PRO A 458 8.59 26.12 -0.91
N ARG A 459 8.38 24.80 -0.82
CA ARG A 459 8.62 23.89 -1.95
C ARG A 459 7.78 24.22 -3.17
N ASP A 460 6.52 24.57 -2.98
CA ASP A 460 5.62 24.94 -4.08
C ASP A 460 6.11 26.22 -4.78
N GLU A 461 6.59 27.22 -4.01
CA GLU A 461 7.16 28.45 -4.58
C GLU A 461 8.48 28.14 -5.33
N LEU A 462 9.34 27.31 -4.76
CA LEU A 462 10.56 26.87 -5.43
C LEU A 462 10.26 26.17 -6.75
N ARG A 463 9.36 25.18 -6.73
CA ARG A 463 8.98 24.39 -7.91
C ARG A 463 8.28 25.23 -8.99
N ALA A 464 7.59 26.29 -8.60
CA ALA A 464 7.00 27.23 -9.58
C ALA A 464 8.05 27.96 -10.45
N HIS A 465 9.33 27.98 -10.04
CA HIS A 465 10.42 28.51 -10.87
C HIS A 465 10.92 27.51 -11.91
N PHE A 466 10.51 26.23 -11.83
CA PHE A 466 10.98 25.17 -12.72
C PHE A 466 9.85 24.59 -13.56
N GLY A 467 10.08 24.44 -14.86
CA GLY A 467 9.29 23.59 -15.73
C GLY A 467 10.05 22.29 -15.96
N TYR A 468 9.62 21.19 -15.33
CA TYR A 468 10.33 19.91 -15.33
C TYR A 468 9.74 18.92 -16.34
N VAL A 469 10.61 18.36 -17.17
CA VAL A 469 10.28 17.29 -18.12
C VAL A 469 11.11 16.06 -17.76
N GLU A 470 10.44 15.06 -17.23
CA GLU A 470 11.04 13.78 -16.85
C GLU A 470 11.40 12.92 -18.07
N GLN A 471 12.38 12.03 -17.90
CA GLN A 471 12.84 11.11 -18.93
C GLN A 471 11.71 10.24 -19.51
N ASP A 472 10.87 9.65 -18.65
CA ASP A 472 9.78 8.77 -19.05
C ASP A 472 8.51 9.52 -19.49
N ALA A 473 8.48 10.85 -19.31
CA ALA A 473 7.36 11.73 -19.66
C ALA A 473 6.00 11.15 -19.23
N PRO A 474 5.75 10.94 -17.92
CA PRO A 474 4.55 10.28 -17.44
C PRO A 474 3.30 11.06 -17.82
N THR A 475 2.28 10.33 -18.26
CA THR A 475 0.98 10.86 -18.67
C THR A 475 -0.09 10.26 -17.78
N LEU A 476 -0.91 11.12 -17.15
CA LEU A 476 -2.01 10.65 -16.31
C LEU A 476 -3.20 10.21 -17.17
N ALA A 477 -3.91 9.20 -16.71
CA ALA A 477 -5.19 8.81 -17.31
C ALA A 477 -6.17 9.98 -17.26
N GLY A 478 -6.78 10.30 -18.41
CA GLY A 478 -7.67 11.44 -18.58
C GLY A 478 -7.61 11.97 -19.99
N THR A 479 -7.89 13.27 -20.16
CA THR A 479 -7.87 13.96 -21.44
C THR A 479 -6.53 14.68 -21.68
N LEU A 480 -6.33 15.21 -22.89
CA LEU A 480 -5.22 16.12 -23.19
C LEU A 480 -5.27 17.35 -22.30
N ALA A 481 -6.48 17.93 -22.11
CA ALA A 481 -6.71 19.08 -21.24
C ALA A 481 -6.32 18.78 -19.78
N ASP A 482 -6.73 17.64 -19.23
CA ASP A 482 -6.39 17.23 -17.86
C ASP A 482 -4.89 17.16 -17.65
N ASN A 483 -4.16 16.58 -18.62
CA ASN A 483 -2.72 16.47 -18.55
C ASN A 483 -2.00 17.82 -18.64
N LEU A 484 -2.47 18.71 -19.50
CA LEU A 484 -1.91 20.06 -19.63
C LEU A 484 -2.16 20.91 -18.38
N ARG A 485 -3.40 20.91 -17.90
CA ARG A 485 -3.82 21.69 -16.73
C ARG A 485 -3.32 21.17 -15.39
N LEU A 486 -2.66 20.02 -15.36
CA LEU A 486 -2.03 19.50 -14.14
C LEU A 486 -1.07 20.52 -13.52
N ALA A 487 -0.26 21.18 -14.34
CA ALA A 487 0.71 22.17 -13.90
C ALA A 487 0.18 23.62 -13.92
N ALA A 488 -0.88 23.89 -14.69
CA ALA A 488 -1.50 25.20 -14.83
C ALA A 488 -3.05 25.09 -14.83
N PRO A 489 -3.68 24.87 -13.66
CA PRO A 489 -5.12 24.60 -13.59
C PRO A 489 -6.01 25.72 -14.14
N ALA A 490 -5.52 26.96 -14.19
CA ALA A 490 -6.24 28.13 -14.68
C ALA A 490 -6.07 28.38 -16.19
N ALA A 491 -5.28 27.56 -16.91
CA ALA A 491 -5.02 27.75 -18.33
C ALA A 491 -6.32 27.60 -19.15
N SER A 492 -6.53 28.54 -20.08
CA SER A 492 -7.65 28.49 -21.00
C SER A 492 -7.46 27.44 -22.10
N ASP A 493 -8.53 27.06 -22.79
CA ASP A 493 -8.45 26.15 -23.95
C ASP A 493 -7.51 26.73 -25.02
N ALA A 494 -7.58 28.02 -25.26
CA ALA A 494 -6.71 28.70 -26.22
C ALA A 494 -5.23 28.65 -25.84
N ASP A 495 -4.89 28.68 -24.53
CA ASP A 495 -3.52 28.51 -24.06
C ASP A 495 -3.05 27.07 -24.26
N CYS A 496 -3.92 26.09 -23.96
CA CYS A 496 -3.64 24.67 -24.19
C CYS A 496 -3.40 24.36 -25.68
N GLU A 497 -4.26 24.85 -26.57
CA GLU A 497 -4.11 24.69 -28.01
C GLU A 497 -2.82 25.36 -28.52
N ARG A 498 -2.54 26.59 -28.07
CA ARG A 498 -1.33 27.33 -28.44
C ARG A 498 -0.06 26.56 -28.09
N VAL A 499 0.04 25.99 -26.88
CA VAL A 499 1.25 25.21 -26.49
C VAL A 499 1.33 23.89 -27.23
N LEU A 500 0.19 23.22 -27.53
CA LEU A 500 0.21 22.00 -28.34
C LEU A 500 0.72 22.28 -29.77
N HIS A 501 0.30 23.37 -30.38
CA HIS A 501 0.84 23.79 -31.68
C HIS A 501 2.32 24.15 -31.60
N ALA A 502 2.76 24.85 -30.55
CA ALA A 502 4.17 25.20 -30.35
C ALA A 502 5.10 23.99 -30.25
N VAL A 503 4.61 22.85 -29.71
CA VAL A 503 5.38 21.60 -29.64
C VAL A 503 5.10 20.63 -30.79
N ASN A 504 4.47 21.08 -31.86
CA ASN A 504 4.10 20.25 -33.03
C ASN A 504 3.20 19.04 -32.66
N LEU A 505 2.18 19.26 -31.80
CA LEU A 505 1.12 18.32 -31.43
C LEU A 505 -0.25 18.71 -31.99
N GLY A 506 -0.35 19.64 -32.94
CA GLY A 506 -1.58 20.00 -33.61
C GLY A 506 -2.27 18.79 -34.27
N ASP A 507 -1.49 17.91 -34.90
CA ASP A 507 -1.99 16.66 -35.49
C ASP A 507 -2.70 15.75 -34.47
N VAL A 508 -2.27 15.74 -33.20
CA VAL A 508 -2.89 14.95 -32.14
C VAL A 508 -4.23 15.57 -31.72
N LEU A 509 -4.27 16.92 -31.65
CA LEU A 509 -5.49 17.65 -31.36
C LEU A 509 -6.56 17.46 -32.44
N GLU A 510 -6.16 17.46 -33.72
CA GLU A 510 -7.04 17.29 -34.87
C GLU A 510 -7.45 15.83 -35.13
N ARG A 511 -6.68 14.85 -34.60
CA ARG A 511 -6.95 13.41 -34.77
C ARG A 511 -8.29 12.98 -34.20
N SER A 512 -8.77 13.64 -33.16
CA SER A 512 -10.03 13.34 -32.51
C SER A 512 -11.02 14.51 -32.65
N PRO A 513 -12.30 14.25 -32.96
CA PRO A 513 -13.33 15.30 -32.96
C PRO A 513 -13.58 15.90 -31.56
N LEU A 514 -13.03 15.31 -30.52
CA LEU A 514 -13.12 15.78 -29.14
C LEU A 514 -12.06 16.85 -28.81
N GLY A 515 -11.07 17.10 -29.71
CA GLY A 515 -10.04 18.10 -29.49
C GLY A 515 -9.27 17.91 -28.16
N LEU A 516 -9.29 18.91 -27.30
CA LEU A 516 -8.64 18.85 -25.98
C LEU A 516 -9.23 17.81 -25.03
N GLU A 517 -10.49 17.43 -25.21
CA GLU A 517 -11.16 16.38 -24.43
C GLU A 517 -10.85 14.96 -24.94
N ALA A 518 -9.95 14.82 -25.92
CA ALA A 518 -9.51 13.51 -26.40
C ALA A 518 -8.78 12.75 -25.28
N PRO A 519 -9.17 11.47 -25.01
CA PRO A 519 -8.53 10.66 -24.01
C PRO A 519 -7.11 10.28 -24.42
N VAL A 520 -6.18 10.25 -23.46
CA VAL A 520 -4.79 9.82 -23.68
C VAL A 520 -4.54 8.37 -23.24
N GLY A 521 -5.50 7.76 -22.52
CA GLY A 521 -5.39 6.40 -21.96
C GLY A 521 -4.52 6.32 -20.71
N GLU A 522 -4.48 5.13 -20.08
CA GLU A 522 -3.55 4.87 -18.98
C GLU A 522 -2.11 4.93 -19.50
N ASP A 523 -1.22 5.60 -18.74
CA ASP A 523 0.19 5.85 -19.11
C ASP A 523 0.37 6.42 -20.52
N GLY A 524 -0.66 7.10 -21.06
CA GLY A 524 -0.62 7.69 -22.40
C GLY A 524 -0.50 6.67 -23.52
N VAL A 525 -1.07 5.46 -23.35
CA VAL A 525 -0.99 4.36 -24.32
C VAL A 525 -1.53 4.74 -25.72
N MET A 526 -2.40 5.76 -25.80
CA MET A 526 -2.94 6.28 -27.07
C MET A 526 -2.00 7.28 -27.77
N LEU A 527 -0.88 7.62 -27.14
CA LEU A 527 0.15 8.50 -27.68
C LEU A 527 1.43 7.70 -27.96
N SER A 528 2.14 8.04 -29.04
CA SER A 528 3.50 7.54 -29.26
C SER A 528 4.47 8.08 -28.20
N GLY A 529 5.64 7.44 -28.02
CA GLY A 529 6.66 7.92 -27.08
C GLY A 529 7.06 9.38 -27.32
N GLY A 530 7.23 9.77 -28.58
CA GLY A 530 7.54 11.16 -28.95
C GLY A 530 6.38 12.13 -28.70
N GLU A 531 5.13 11.70 -28.86
CA GLU A 531 3.97 12.54 -28.54
C GLU A 531 3.85 12.74 -27.02
N ARG A 532 4.08 11.71 -26.20
CA ARG A 532 4.14 11.84 -24.73
C ARG A 532 5.18 12.83 -24.28
N GLN A 533 6.40 12.75 -24.81
CA GLN A 533 7.49 13.69 -24.50
C GLN A 533 7.12 15.13 -24.88
N ARG A 534 6.57 15.36 -26.08
CA ARG A 534 6.10 16.68 -26.49
C ARG A 534 4.94 17.19 -25.63
N LEU A 535 4.03 16.32 -25.18
CA LEU A 535 2.97 16.68 -24.24
C LEU A 535 3.55 17.10 -22.88
N ALA A 536 4.59 16.43 -22.38
CA ALA A 536 5.28 16.82 -21.15
C ALA A 536 5.96 18.20 -21.30
N ILE A 537 6.57 18.48 -22.48
CA ILE A 537 7.10 19.82 -22.77
C ILE A 537 5.98 20.85 -22.83
N ALA A 538 4.86 20.58 -23.51
CA ALA A 538 3.71 21.48 -23.54
C ALA A 538 3.20 21.81 -22.13
N ARG A 539 3.15 20.82 -21.25
CA ARG A 539 2.82 20.99 -19.83
C ARG A 539 3.79 21.93 -19.12
N ALA A 540 5.10 21.72 -19.31
CA ALA A 540 6.13 22.59 -18.74
C ALA A 540 6.10 24.01 -19.30
N LEU A 541 5.65 24.19 -20.55
CA LEU A 541 5.46 25.50 -21.17
C LEU A 541 4.36 26.32 -20.55
N LEU A 542 3.26 25.63 -20.25
CA LEU A 542 2.06 26.24 -19.75
C LEU A 542 2.27 26.85 -18.34
N THR A 543 3.29 26.38 -17.59
CA THR A 543 3.65 26.95 -16.28
C THR A 543 4.31 28.32 -16.35
N GLU A 544 4.78 28.75 -17.54
CA GLU A 544 5.56 29.99 -17.73
C GLU A 544 6.81 30.11 -16.82
N ALA A 545 7.31 28.97 -16.34
CA ALA A 545 8.46 28.91 -15.45
C ALA A 545 9.71 29.51 -16.08
N PRO A 546 10.52 30.32 -15.35
CA PRO A 546 11.72 30.97 -15.88
C PRO A 546 12.89 30.01 -16.17
N ILE A 547 12.87 28.80 -15.58
CA ILE A 547 13.92 27.78 -15.74
C ILE A 547 13.26 26.49 -16.21
N LEU A 548 13.79 25.89 -17.27
CA LEU A 548 13.35 24.59 -17.79
C LEU A 548 14.39 23.52 -17.48
N LEU A 549 13.94 22.41 -16.92
CA LEU A 549 14.74 21.22 -16.61
C LEU A 549 14.30 20.10 -17.54
N LEU A 550 15.21 19.57 -18.37
CA LEU A 550 14.92 18.48 -19.29
C LEU A 550 15.82 17.28 -18.96
N ASP A 551 15.23 16.14 -18.59
CA ASP A 551 15.96 14.89 -18.39
C ASP A 551 15.83 14.00 -19.63
N GLU A 552 16.91 13.79 -20.36
CA GLU A 552 17.09 12.84 -21.49
C GLU A 552 15.91 12.75 -22.49
N SER A 553 15.34 13.88 -22.88
CA SER A 553 14.08 13.94 -23.65
C SER A 553 14.15 13.42 -25.10
N THR A 554 15.29 12.87 -25.59
CA THR A 554 15.48 12.56 -27.03
C THR A 554 16.02 11.15 -27.33
N SER A 555 16.33 10.32 -26.34
CA SER A 555 17.05 9.05 -26.52
C SER A 555 16.31 7.98 -27.34
N SER A 556 14.97 8.02 -27.38
CA SER A 556 14.12 7.03 -28.06
C SER A 556 13.46 7.51 -29.34
N LEU A 557 13.82 8.72 -29.85
CA LEU A 557 13.17 9.33 -31.01
C LEU A 557 13.90 9.01 -32.31
N ASP A 558 13.11 8.81 -33.39
CA ASP A 558 13.64 8.81 -34.75
C ASP A 558 14.02 10.23 -35.21
N GLY A 559 14.80 10.34 -36.30
CA GLY A 559 15.35 11.62 -36.76
C GLY A 559 14.30 12.69 -37.11
N VAL A 560 13.06 12.33 -37.42
CA VAL A 560 11.98 13.28 -37.71
C VAL A 560 11.42 13.83 -36.40
N ASN A 561 11.13 12.95 -35.46
CA ASN A 561 10.63 13.35 -34.14
C ASN A 561 11.70 14.10 -33.32
N GLU A 562 12.97 13.76 -33.47
CA GLU A 562 14.08 14.51 -32.88
C GLU A 562 14.12 15.96 -33.38
N ARG A 563 13.95 16.17 -34.67
CA ARG A 563 13.92 17.52 -35.26
C ARG A 563 12.76 18.33 -34.74
N ARG A 564 11.53 17.75 -34.71
CA ARG A 564 10.34 18.36 -34.15
C ARG A 564 10.50 18.68 -32.65
N MET A 565 11.18 17.81 -31.91
CA MET A 565 11.48 18.02 -30.50
C MET A 565 12.45 19.20 -30.31
N ARG A 566 13.52 19.27 -31.14
CA ARG A 566 14.46 20.38 -31.09
C ARG A 566 13.79 21.72 -31.42
N GLU A 567 13.00 21.77 -32.48
CA GLU A 567 12.20 22.95 -32.84
C GLU A 567 11.30 23.39 -31.68
N ALA A 568 10.65 22.44 -31.00
CA ALA A 568 9.85 22.71 -29.82
C ALA A 568 10.70 23.27 -28.65
N ILE A 569 11.85 22.68 -28.36
CA ILE A 569 12.76 23.18 -27.32
C ILE A 569 13.30 24.58 -27.66
N ASP A 570 13.71 24.82 -28.91
CA ASP A 570 14.26 26.10 -29.33
C ASP A 570 13.22 27.22 -29.32
N ALA A 571 11.97 26.92 -29.74
CA ALA A 571 10.86 27.86 -29.66
C ALA A 571 10.55 28.32 -28.23
N VAL A 572 10.90 27.53 -27.26
CA VAL A 572 10.57 27.68 -25.83
C VAL A 572 11.69 28.30 -25.02
N SER A 573 12.96 28.07 -25.44
CA SER A 573 14.14 28.49 -24.70
C SER A 573 14.59 29.92 -24.97
N SER A 574 13.96 30.62 -25.94
CA SER A 574 14.43 31.94 -26.40
C SER A 574 14.50 33.02 -25.32
N ASP A 575 13.72 32.91 -24.24
CA ASP A 575 13.70 33.89 -23.13
C ASP A 575 13.83 33.21 -21.74
N ARG A 576 14.23 31.94 -21.68
CA ARG A 576 14.27 31.15 -20.43
C ARG A 576 15.64 30.51 -20.23
N THR A 577 15.97 30.24 -18.98
CA THR A 577 17.15 29.42 -18.65
C THR A 577 16.82 27.95 -18.90
N LEU A 578 17.70 27.23 -19.62
CA LEU A 578 17.52 25.82 -19.93
C LEU A 578 18.65 24.98 -19.31
N ILE A 579 18.30 23.99 -18.53
CA ILE A 579 19.23 22.97 -18.03
C ILE A 579 18.81 21.62 -18.61
N VAL A 580 19.67 20.99 -19.39
CA VAL A 580 19.36 19.72 -20.07
C VAL A 580 20.36 18.65 -19.74
N ILE A 581 19.88 17.45 -19.39
CA ILE A 581 20.73 16.24 -19.40
C ILE A 581 20.78 15.74 -20.83
N ALA A 582 21.95 15.80 -21.43
CA ALA A 582 22.10 15.50 -22.84
C ALA A 582 22.85 14.17 -23.07
N HIS A 583 22.28 13.35 -23.94
CA HIS A 583 22.86 12.10 -24.43
C HIS A 583 23.19 12.13 -25.93
N ARG A 584 22.90 13.25 -26.61
CA ARG A 584 23.20 13.45 -28.03
C ARG A 584 24.01 14.70 -28.27
N LEU A 585 25.00 14.61 -29.19
CA LEU A 585 25.88 15.70 -29.53
C LEU A 585 25.13 16.94 -30.04
N SER A 586 24.06 16.70 -30.81
CA SER A 586 23.20 17.75 -31.36
C SER A 586 22.55 18.65 -30.31
N THR A 587 22.31 18.14 -29.11
CA THR A 587 21.74 18.90 -28.01
C THR A 587 22.79 19.66 -27.22
N VAL A 588 24.05 19.17 -27.24
CA VAL A 588 25.15 19.68 -26.44
C VAL A 588 25.91 20.81 -27.16
N VAL A 589 26.11 20.68 -28.47
CA VAL A 589 26.96 21.61 -29.25
C VAL A 589 26.49 23.05 -29.19
N ASP A 590 25.16 23.26 -29.21
CA ASP A 590 24.51 24.57 -29.19
C ASP A 590 24.31 25.14 -27.77
N SER A 591 24.93 24.50 -26.73
CA SER A 591 24.80 24.97 -25.35
C SER A 591 25.85 26.05 -25.05
N ASP A 592 25.43 27.11 -24.33
CA ASP A 592 26.32 28.21 -23.90
C ASP A 592 27.37 27.71 -22.88
N LEU A 593 26.97 26.72 -22.06
CA LEU A 593 27.82 26.10 -21.06
C LEU A 593 27.56 24.60 -20.99
N ILE A 594 28.61 23.82 -20.98
CA ILE A 594 28.55 22.36 -20.79
C ILE A 594 29.29 22.03 -19.50
N ILE A 595 28.63 21.22 -18.64
CA ILE A 595 29.18 20.74 -17.37
C ILE A 595 29.43 19.25 -17.51
N VAL A 596 30.68 18.83 -17.42
CA VAL A 596 31.07 17.42 -17.54
C VAL A 596 31.22 16.82 -16.16
N LEU A 597 30.41 15.78 -15.89
CA LEU A 597 30.37 15.07 -14.62
C LEU A 597 31.01 13.69 -14.75
N GLN A 598 31.86 13.34 -13.79
CA GLN A 598 32.41 11.99 -13.62
C GLN A 598 32.47 11.62 -12.14
N ASP A 599 31.97 10.43 -11.79
CA ASP A 599 32.01 9.91 -10.43
C ASP A 599 31.51 10.89 -9.35
N GLY A 600 30.48 11.69 -9.67
CA GLY A 600 29.90 12.66 -8.77
C GLY A 600 30.65 13.97 -8.61
N ALA A 601 31.63 14.26 -9.45
CA ALA A 601 32.39 15.51 -9.46
C ALA A 601 32.37 16.20 -10.83
N VAL A 602 32.49 17.52 -10.85
CA VAL A 602 32.66 18.29 -12.09
C VAL A 602 34.14 18.18 -12.53
N VAL A 603 34.37 17.61 -13.72
CA VAL A 603 35.73 17.42 -14.28
C VAL A 603 36.05 18.39 -15.42
N GLY A 604 35.06 19.11 -15.92
CA GLY A 604 35.21 20.15 -16.91
C GLY A 604 33.97 21.01 -17.06
N GLN A 605 34.16 22.29 -17.38
CA GLN A 605 33.08 23.21 -17.72
C GLN A 605 33.56 24.20 -18.78
N GLY A 606 32.72 24.51 -19.75
CA GLY A 606 33.02 25.40 -20.86
C GLY A 606 32.14 25.13 -22.08
N THR A 607 32.51 25.72 -23.22
CA THR A 607 31.85 25.49 -24.51
C THR A 607 32.28 24.16 -25.13
N HIS A 608 31.55 23.70 -26.15
CA HIS A 608 31.91 22.50 -26.91
C HIS A 608 33.36 22.50 -27.38
N THR A 609 33.80 23.61 -28.01
CA THR A 609 35.15 23.74 -28.59
C THR A 609 36.21 23.64 -27.50
N GLU A 610 36.04 24.36 -26.39
CA GLU A 610 36.99 24.35 -25.27
C GLU A 610 37.11 22.96 -24.63
N LEU A 611 36.00 22.25 -24.46
CA LEU A 611 35.99 20.95 -23.80
C LEU A 611 36.53 19.81 -24.67
N VAL A 612 36.38 19.89 -25.99
CA VAL A 612 37.01 18.93 -26.92
C VAL A 612 38.53 18.99 -26.82
N GLU A 613 39.08 20.18 -26.57
CA GLU A 613 40.52 20.36 -26.42
C GLU A 613 41.02 20.02 -25.01
N SER A 614 40.30 20.51 -23.98
CA SER A 614 40.75 20.47 -22.57
C SER A 614 40.38 19.21 -21.81
N THR A 615 39.25 18.57 -22.14
CA THR A 615 38.66 17.49 -21.30
C THR A 615 38.65 16.15 -22.05
N PRO A 616 39.57 15.20 -21.74
CA PRO A 616 39.62 13.90 -22.41
C PRO A 616 38.32 13.12 -22.37
N LEU A 617 37.67 13.07 -21.21
CA LEU A 617 36.36 12.39 -21.04
C LEU A 617 35.30 12.96 -21.99
N TYR A 618 35.21 14.29 -22.11
CA TYR A 618 34.23 14.90 -23.01
C TYR A 618 34.53 14.58 -24.47
N ARG A 619 35.81 14.59 -24.85
CA ARG A 619 36.25 14.22 -26.20
C ARG A 619 35.87 12.78 -26.55
N ASP A 620 36.02 11.85 -25.60
CA ASP A 620 35.64 10.45 -25.79
C ASP A 620 34.11 10.28 -25.86
N LEU A 621 33.34 10.96 -25.00
CA LEU A 621 31.90 10.98 -25.06
C LEU A 621 31.39 11.56 -26.39
N ALA A 622 31.97 12.67 -26.84
CA ALA A 622 31.64 13.29 -28.13
C ALA A 622 31.88 12.35 -29.31
N ARG A 623 32.97 11.55 -29.26
CA ARG A 623 33.28 10.60 -30.32
C ARG A 623 32.48 9.33 -30.33
N HIS A 624 32.07 8.81 -29.16
CA HIS A 624 31.52 7.45 -29.05
C HIS A 624 30.04 7.41 -28.69
N GLN A 625 29.52 8.38 -27.97
CA GLN A 625 28.13 8.38 -27.51
C GLN A 625 27.28 9.49 -28.13
N LEU A 626 27.89 10.63 -28.45
CA LEU A 626 27.15 11.78 -28.94
C LEU A 626 27.06 11.83 -30.47
N LEU A 627 27.79 10.97 -31.18
CA LEU A 627 27.72 10.82 -32.65
C LEU A 627 26.76 9.74 -33.13
N ALA A 628 26.22 8.93 -32.21
CA ALA A 628 25.17 7.93 -32.47
C ALA A 628 23.80 8.54 -32.29
#